data_c4a256b71a8fb17c170cdb7e2bf7f9b9
#
_entry.id   c4a256b71a8fb17c170cdb7e2bf7f9b9
#
_cell.length_a   1.000
_cell.length_b   1.000
_cell.length_c   1.000
_cell.angle_alpha   90.00
_cell.angle_beta   90.00
_cell.angle_gamma   90.00
#
_symmetry.space_group_name_H-M   'P 1'
#
loop_
_entity.id
_entity.type
_entity.pdbx_description
1 polymer ?
#
loop_
_entity_poly.entity_id
_entity_poly.type
_entity_poly.pdbx_seq_one_letter_code
_entity_poly.pdbx_strand_id
1 'polypeptide(L)'
;MKVELKYSAFLYNISKFTNNIFQEKYKFISMEDIMWGLIVALISGALMSVQGVFNTGITKQTSTWLASAWVGFSGFVVAFVLWAIFERQQAGIMSLTKVDNKYMLLGGVIGAFITWTVITSMASLGPAKAVLAIVICQLLVAYLIELFGWFGVEKVDFEWSKLIGIVVSIVGFIIFKWEK
;
A
#
# COMPACT_ATOMS: atom_id res chain seq x y z
N MET A 1 -39.58 14.88 39.23
CA MET A 1 -38.58 13.93 39.78
C MET A 1 -38.40 12.67 38.92
N LYS A 2 -39.46 11.82 38.63
CA LYS A 2 -39.29 10.62 37.76
C LYS A 2 -38.99 10.92 36.28
N VAL A 3 -39.45 12.02 35.73
CA VAL A 3 -39.23 12.40 34.33
C VAL A 3 -37.81 12.94 34.14
N GLU A 4 -37.29 13.73 35.06
CA GLU A 4 -35.92 14.26 35.01
C GLU A 4 -34.85 13.16 35.09
N LEU A 5 -35.07 12.15 35.95
CA LEU A 5 -34.19 10.97 36.03
C LEU A 5 -34.17 10.15 34.72
N LYS A 6 -35.29 10.08 34.04
CA LYS A 6 -35.37 9.37 32.75
C LYS A 6 -34.65 10.13 31.61
N TYR A 7 -34.71 11.46 31.67
CA TYR A 7 -34.05 12.34 30.69
C TYR A 7 -32.53 12.36 30.91
N SER A 8 -32.06 12.40 32.14
CA SER A 8 -30.65 12.35 32.49
C SER A 8 -30.02 10.98 32.12
N ALA A 9 -30.74 9.88 32.33
CA ALA A 9 -30.30 8.54 31.94
C ALA A 9 -30.23 8.38 30.41
N PHE A 10 -31.18 8.98 29.69
CA PHE A 10 -31.19 8.99 28.23
C PHE A 10 -30.02 9.81 27.67
N LEU A 11 -29.74 10.99 28.18
CA LEU A 11 -28.61 11.83 27.76
C LEU A 11 -27.26 11.15 28.10
N TYR A 12 -27.16 10.48 29.26
CA TYR A 12 -25.98 9.70 29.61
C TYR A 12 -25.74 8.54 28.63
N ASN A 13 -26.79 7.82 28.24
CA ASN A 13 -26.66 6.73 27.28
C ASN A 13 -26.28 7.22 25.89
N ILE A 14 -26.80 8.36 25.42
CA ILE A 14 -26.39 8.99 24.16
C ILE A 14 -24.93 9.42 24.23
N SER A 15 -24.50 10.09 25.30
CA SER A 15 -23.10 10.50 25.49
C SER A 15 -22.14 9.30 25.52
N LYS A 16 -22.54 8.23 26.19
CA LYS A 16 -21.75 6.98 26.22
C LYS A 16 -21.69 6.30 24.85
N PHE A 17 -22.79 6.30 24.09
CA PHE A 17 -22.87 5.74 22.76
C PHE A 17 -22.02 6.56 21.75
N THR A 18 -22.12 7.89 21.81
CA THR A 18 -21.29 8.78 20.97
C THR A 18 -19.81 8.68 21.34
N ASN A 19 -19.45 8.59 22.61
CA ASN A 19 -18.07 8.38 23.02
C ASN A 19 -17.52 7.01 22.60
N ASN A 20 -18.32 5.95 22.65
CA ASN A 20 -17.87 4.63 22.16
C ASN A 20 -17.67 4.64 20.64
N ILE A 21 -18.57 5.23 19.86
CA ILE A 21 -18.40 5.41 18.41
C ILE A 21 -17.16 6.25 18.10
N PHE A 22 -16.92 7.31 18.88
CA PHE A 22 -15.75 8.16 18.73
C PHE A 22 -14.46 7.41 19.07
N GLN A 23 -14.44 6.58 20.11
CA GLN A 23 -13.29 5.76 20.49
C GLN A 23 -13.03 4.60 19.50
N GLU A 24 -14.07 4.00 18.92
CA GLU A 24 -13.91 3.01 17.85
C GLU A 24 -13.39 3.64 16.55
N LYS A 25 -13.85 4.85 16.22
CA LYS A 25 -13.45 5.57 15.00
C LYS A 25 -12.01 6.11 15.07
N TYR A 26 -11.54 6.40 16.26
CA TYR A 26 -10.15 6.83 16.54
C TYR A 26 -9.45 5.79 17.42
N LYS A 27 -9.33 4.55 16.91
CA LYS A 27 -8.40 3.59 17.51
C LYS A 27 -7.03 4.26 17.48
N PHE A 28 -6.57 4.69 18.64
CA PHE A 28 -5.28 5.36 18.80
C PHE A 28 -4.21 4.39 18.26
N ILE A 29 -3.65 4.70 17.09
CA ILE A 29 -2.54 3.94 16.55
C ILE A 29 -1.42 4.07 17.55
N SER A 30 -1.04 2.98 18.18
CA SER A 30 0.02 3.01 19.18
C SER A 30 1.35 3.35 18.52
N MET A 31 2.29 3.91 19.27
CA MET A 31 3.65 4.13 18.79
C MET A 31 4.29 2.81 18.33
N GLU A 32 3.92 1.69 18.93
CA GLU A 32 4.36 0.34 18.55
C GLU A 32 3.82 -0.05 17.16
N ASP A 33 2.55 0.24 16.86
CA ASP A 33 1.96 -0.03 15.53
C ASP A 33 2.65 0.79 14.44
N ILE A 34 2.96 2.07 14.72
CA ILE A 34 3.68 2.96 13.79
C ILE A 34 5.09 2.43 13.56
N MET A 35 5.81 2.08 14.62
CA MET A 35 7.18 1.57 14.51
C MET A 35 7.21 0.23 13.76
N TRP A 36 6.28 -0.67 14.06
CA TRP A 36 6.15 -1.94 13.36
C TRP A 36 5.88 -1.72 11.86
N GLY A 37 4.92 -0.85 11.53
CA GLY A 37 4.61 -0.47 10.16
C GLY A 37 5.82 0.08 9.41
N LEU A 38 6.62 0.94 10.07
CA LEU A 38 7.84 1.50 9.49
C LEU A 38 8.90 0.42 9.20
N ILE A 39 9.13 -0.49 10.15
CA ILE A 39 10.09 -1.59 9.97
C ILE A 39 9.67 -2.46 8.79
N VAL A 40 8.40 -2.85 8.72
CA VAL A 40 7.88 -3.66 7.61
C VAL A 40 7.99 -2.93 6.27
N ALA A 41 7.73 -1.62 6.23
CA ALA A 41 7.90 -0.81 5.04
C ALA A 41 9.35 -0.76 4.55
N LEU A 42 10.32 -0.62 5.46
CA LEU A 42 11.74 -0.65 5.12
C LEU A 42 12.18 -2.00 4.55
N ILE A 43 11.72 -3.09 5.16
CA ILE A 43 11.96 -4.45 4.66
C ILE A 43 11.34 -4.62 3.26
N SER A 44 10.11 -4.17 3.06
CA SER A 44 9.42 -4.22 1.77
C SER A 44 10.19 -3.48 0.68
N GLY A 45 10.70 -2.28 0.99
CA GLY A 45 11.51 -1.49 0.05
C GLY A 45 12.81 -2.21 -0.34
N ALA A 46 13.49 -2.83 0.63
CA ALA A 46 14.69 -3.63 0.37
C ALA A 46 14.38 -4.84 -0.51
N LEU A 47 13.33 -5.60 -0.19
CA LEU A 47 12.89 -6.76 -0.96
C LEU A 47 12.50 -6.37 -2.40
N MET A 48 11.77 -5.27 -2.59
CA MET A 48 11.41 -4.76 -3.92
C MET A 48 12.65 -4.43 -4.76
N SER A 49 13.67 -3.84 -4.15
CA SER A 49 14.93 -3.52 -4.83
C SER A 49 15.67 -4.78 -5.29
N VAL A 50 15.80 -5.79 -4.41
CA VAL A 50 16.42 -7.08 -4.73
C VAL A 50 15.63 -7.81 -5.81
N GLN A 51 14.30 -7.88 -5.66
CA GLN A 51 13.40 -8.50 -6.64
C GLN A 51 13.55 -7.85 -8.03
N GLY A 52 13.60 -6.54 -8.09
CA GLY A 52 13.76 -5.81 -9.35
C GLY A 52 15.07 -6.14 -10.07
N VAL A 53 16.18 -6.26 -9.32
CA VAL A 53 17.48 -6.67 -9.86
C VAL A 53 17.42 -8.10 -10.39
N PHE A 54 16.85 -9.04 -9.62
CA PHE A 54 16.71 -10.44 -10.04
C PHE A 54 15.87 -10.56 -11.32
N ASN A 55 14.74 -9.87 -11.37
CA ASN A 55 13.83 -9.89 -12.53
C ASN A 55 14.51 -9.34 -13.77
N THR A 56 15.28 -8.25 -13.63
CA THR A 56 16.08 -7.68 -14.72
C THR A 56 17.18 -8.66 -15.17
N GLY A 57 17.78 -9.39 -14.23
CA GLY A 57 18.75 -10.46 -14.54
C GLY A 57 18.15 -11.61 -15.36
N ILE A 58 16.96 -12.08 -15.01
CA ILE A 58 16.22 -13.11 -15.75
C ILE A 58 15.90 -12.60 -17.18
N THR A 59 15.47 -11.36 -17.31
CA THR A 59 15.10 -10.77 -18.60
C THR A 59 16.25 -10.73 -19.59
N LYS A 60 17.50 -10.56 -19.14
CA LYS A 60 18.68 -10.60 -19.98
C LYS A 60 18.91 -11.97 -20.65
N GLN A 61 18.36 -13.03 -20.09
CA GLN A 61 18.51 -14.41 -20.58
C GLN A 61 17.23 -14.96 -21.22
N THR A 62 16.10 -14.24 -21.06
CA THR A 62 14.79 -14.68 -21.53
C THR A 62 14.05 -13.53 -22.22
N SER A 63 12.85 -13.21 -21.76
CA SER A 63 12.09 -12.04 -22.21
C SER A 63 11.40 -11.36 -21.02
N THR A 64 11.05 -10.09 -21.19
CA THR A 64 10.43 -9.29 -20.12
C THR A 64 9.08 -9.88 -19.69
N TRP A 65 8.27 -10.33 -20.65
CA TRP A 65 6.98 -10.95 -20.32
C TRP A 65 7.11 -12.32 -19.67
N LEU A 66 8.10 -13.12 -20.07
CA LEU A 66 8.34 -14.43 -19.45
C LEU A 66 8.86 -14.25 -18.01
N ALA A 67 9.76 -13.29 -17.79
CA ALA A 67 10.21 -12.93 -16.45
C ALA A 67 9.03 -12.47 -15.57
N SER A 68 8.16 -11.60 -16.09
CA SER A 68 6.97 -11.13 -15.36
C SER A 68 5.99 -12.27 -15.04
N ALA A 69 5.78 -13.19 -15.99
CA ALA A 69 4.93 -14.36 -15.77
C ALA A 69 5.50 -15.29 -14.70
N TRP A 70 6.83 -15.53 -14.70
CA TRP A 70 7.50 -16.34 -13.69
C TRP A 70 7.38 -15.72 -12.29
N VAL A 71 7.58 -14.42 -12.18
CA VAL A 71 7.42 -13.69 -10.91
C VAL A 71 6.00 -13.78 -10.39
N GLY A 72 5.00 -13.57 -11.25
CA GLY A 72 3.60 -13.69 -10.86
C GLY A 72 3.24 -15.11 -10.43
N PHE A 73 3.69 -16.12 -11.17
CA PHE A 73 3.44 -17.53 -10.85
C PHE A 73 4.12 -17.96 -9.54
N SER A 74 5.41 -17.67 -9.37
CA SER A 74 6.13 -18.03 -8.14
C SER A 74 5.58 -17.31 -6.92
N GLY A 75 5.22 -16.03 -7.05
CA GLY A 75 4.55 -15.27 -6.01
C GLY A 75 3.17 -15.84 -5.65
N PHE A 76 2.38 -16.22 -6.66
CA PHE A 76 1.09 -16.89 -6.45
C PHE A 76 1.27 -18.20 -5.67
N VAL A 77 2.22 -19.06 -6.05
CA VAL A 77 2.46 -20.35 -5.38
C VAL A 77 2.80 -20.14 -3.91
N VAL A 78 3.73 -19.22 -3.62
CA VAL A 78 4.11 -18.91 -2.23
C VAL A 78 2.94 -18.37 -1.43
N ALA A 79 2.22 -17.38 -1.96
CA ALA A 79 1.05 -16.80 -1.29
C ALA A 79 -0.06 -17.83 -1.06
N PHE A 80 -0.32 -18.69 -2.05
CA PHE A 80 -1.32 -19.74 -1.95
C PHE A 80 -0.97 -20.78 -0.87
N VAL A 81 0.29 -21.20 -0.78
CA VAL A 81 0.76 -22.14 0.25
C VAL A 81 0.64 -21.51 1.63
N LEU A 82 1.08 -20.25 1.81
CA LEU A 82 0.98 -19.55 3.08
C LEU A 82 -0.50 -19.38 3.51
N TRP A 83 -1.37 -18.97 2.59
CA TRP A 83 -2.81 -18.91 2.86
C TRP A 83 -3.36 -20.28 3.27
N ALA A 84 -3.00 -21.36 2.58
CA ALA A 84 -3.49 -22.70 2.87
C ALA A 84 -3.04 -23.21 4.25
N ILE A 85 -1.87 -22.79 4.72
CA ILE A 85 -1.32 -23.18 6.03
C ILE A 85 -1.92 -22.33 7.15
N PHE A 86 -1.95 -21.00 6.99
CA PHE A 86 -2.19 -20.08 8.10
C PHE A 86 -3.61 -19.49 8.12
N GLU A 87 -4.25 -19.29 6.96
CA GLU A 87 -5.47 -18.46 6.87
C GLU A 87 -6.68 -19.20 6.29
N ARG A 88 -6.53 -20.43 5.81
CA ARG A 88 -7.63 -21.20 5.19
C ARG A 88 -8.87 -21.30 6.07
N GLN A 89 -8.70 -21.37 7.39
CA GLN A 89 -9.82 -21.46 8.34
C GLN A 89 -10.53 -20.11 8.54
N GLN A 90 -9.82 -19.00 8.34
CA GLN A 90 -10.36 -17.64 8.52
C GLN A 90 -11.13 -17.18 7.27
N ALA A 91 -10.57 -17.44 6.08
CA ALA A 91 -11.18 -17.04 4.82
C ALA A 91 -10.98 -18.10 3.74
N GLY A 92 -12.05 -18.71 3.27
CA GLY A 92 -12.02 -19.63 2.14
C GLY A 92 -11.91 -18.90 0.80
N ILE A 93 -11.47 -19.57 -0.28
CA ILE A 93 -11.37 -18.98 -1.63
C ILE A 93 -12.69 -18.34 -2.09
N MET A 94 -13.81 -18.89 -1.68
CA MET A 94 -15.15 -18.35 -2.01
C MET A 94 -15.38 -16.95 -1.40
N SER A 95 -14.61 -16.51 -0.42
CA SER A 95 -14.72 -15.14 0.11
C SER A 95 -14.35 -14.08 -0.92
N LEU A 96 -13.53 -14.41 -1.92
CA LEU A 96 -13.21 -13.50 -3.03
C LEU A 96 -14.45 -13.12 -3.85
N THR A 97 -15.43 -14.00 -3.96
CA THR A 97 -16.68 -13.69 -4.68
C THR A 97 -17.58 -12.72 -3.93
N LYS A 98 -17.35 -12.56 -2.61
CA LYS A 98 -18.12 -11.67 -1.72
C LYS A 98 -17.50 -10.27 -1.59
N VAL A 99 -16.39 -10.01 -2.27
CA VAL A 99 -15.77 -8.67 -2.29
C VAL A 99 -16.74 -7.70 -2.98
N ASP A 100 -17.12 -6.63 -2.29
CA ASP A 100 -18.11 -5.65 -2.76
C ASP A 100 -17.66 -4.96 -4.04
N ASN A 101 -16.45 -4.42 -4.03
CA ASN A 101 -15.86 -3.71 -5.16
C ASN A 101 -14.95 -4.64 -5.99
N LYS A 102 -15.55 -5.33 -6.95
CA LYS A 102 -14.85 -6.35 -7.75
C LYS A 102 -13.67 -5.84 -8.57
N TYR A 103 -13.61 -4.54 -8.88
CA TYR A 103 -12.44 -3.95 -9.55
C TYR A 103 -11.16 -4.06 -8.71
N MET A 104 -11.26 -4.20 -7.39
CA MET A 104 -10.12 -4.43 -6.50
C MET A 104 -9.41 -5.75 -6.78
N LEU A 105 -10.12 -6.73 -7.34
CA LEU A 105 -9.55 -8.01 -7.77
C LEU A 105 -8.61 -7.89 -8.99
N LEU A 106 -8.60 -6.74 -9.67
CA LEU A 106 -7.67 -6.46 -10.76
C LEU A 106 -6.23 -6.22 -10.27
N GLY A 107 -5.99 -6.20 -8.96
CA GLY A 107 -4.66 -6.00 -8.40
C GLY A 107 -3.59 -6.93 -8.98
N GLY A 108 -3.93 -8.18 -9.26
CA GLY A 108 -3.01 -9.13 -9.91
C GLY A 108 -2.66 -8.74 -11.35
N VAL A 109 -3.63 -8.25 -12.12
CA VAL A 109 -3.41 -7.73 -13.49
C VAL A 109 -2.50 -6.51 -13.45
N ILE A 110 -2.81 -5.57 -12.56
CA ILE A 110 -1.97 -4.36 -12.33
C ILE A 110 -0.55 -4.79 -11.92
N GLY A 111 -0.41 -5.80 -11.06
CA GLY A 111 0.87 -6.35 -10.63
C GLY A 111 1.73 -6.87 -11.78
N ALA A 112 1.13 -7.50 -12.79
CA ALA A 112 1.85 -7.95 -13.97
C ALA A 112 2.43 -6.75 -14.79
N PHE A 113 1.65 -5.69 -14.96
CA PHE A 113 2.12 -4.45 -15.61
C PHE A 113 3.17 -3.72 -14.76
N ILE A 114 3.00 -3.68 -13.43
CA ILE A 114 4.01 -3.12 -12.53
C ILE A 114 5.33 -3.88 -12.71
N THR A 115 5.32 -5.19 -12.68
CA THR A 115 6.54 -6.00 -12.83
C THR A 115 7.22 -5.71 -14.18
N TRP A 116 6.45 -5.69 -15.27
CA TRP A 116 6.97 -5.37 -16.60
C TRP A 116 7.59 -3.96 -16.67
N THR A 117 6.91 -2.94 -16.14
CA THR A 117 7.40 -1.54 -16.16
C THR A 117 8.64 -1.37 -15.29
N VAL A 118 8.68 -2.00 -14.10
CA VAL A 118 9.85 -1.98 -13.20
C VAL A 118 11.07 -2.62 -13.88
N ILE A 119 10.92 -3.80 -14.50
CA ILE A 119 11.99 -4.46 -15.23
C ILE A 119 12.52 -3.54 -16.35
N THR A 120 11.62 -3.00 -17.17
CA THR A 120 11.97 -2.13 -18.30
C THR A 120 12.69 -0.86 -17.81
N SER A 121 12.20 -0.26 -16.74
CA SER A 121 12.80 0.93 -16.12
C SER A 121 14.20 0.64 -15.58
N MET A 122 14.38 -0.46 -14.83
CA MET A 122 15.68 -0.85 -14.29
C MET A 122 16.70 -1.21 -15.38
N ALA A 123 16.24 -1.86 -16.45
CA ALA A 123 17.09 -2.17 -17.60
C ALA A 123 17.61 -0.91 -18.31
N SER A 124 16.80 0.15 -18.37
CA SER A 124 17.11 1.39 -19.07
C SER A 124 17.90 2.40 -18.22
N LEU A 125 17.53 2.55 -16.95
CA LEU A 125 18.05 3.60 -16.07
C LEU A 125 19.08 3.08 -15.05
N GLY A 126 19.17 1.77 -14.89
CA GLY A 126 19.83 1.13 -13.75
C GLY A 126 18.94 1.09 -12.49
N PRO A 127 19.24 0.16 -11.56
CA PRO A 127 18.36 -0.09 -10.43
C PRO A 127 18.09 1.13 -9.54
N ALA A 128 19.13 1.86 -9.14
CA ALA A 128 18.99 2.95 -8.19
C ALA A 128 18.17 4.13 -8.75
N LYS A 129 18.44 4.55 -10.01
CA LYS A 129 17.71 5.65 -10.65
C LYS A 129 16.24 5.25 -10.91
N ALA A 130 15.99 4.01 -11.32
CA ALA A 130 14.65 3.50 -11.55
C ALA A 130 13.83 3.47 -10.26
N VAL A 131 14.38 2.89 -9.17
CA VAL A 131 13.70 2.81 -7.87
C VAL A 131 13.35 4.20 -7.36
N LEU A 132 14.27 5.17 -7.43
CA LEU A 132 14.03 6.52 -6.94
C LEU A 132 12.92 7.22 -7.73
N ALA A 133 12.89 7.08 -9.06
CA ALA A 133 11.81 7.63 -9.89
C ALA A 133 10.45 6.98 -9.58
N ILE A 134 10.42 5.65 -9.40
CA ILE A 134 9.22 4.90 -9.04
C ILE A 134 8.66 5.36 -7.70
N VAL A 135 9.51 5.48 -6.66
CA VAL A 135 9.09 5.90 -5.31
C VAL A 135 8.49 7.31 -5.32
N ILE A 136 9.07 8.25 -6.06
CA ILE A 136 8.53 9.61 -6.18
C ILE A 136 7.12 9.58 -6.82
N CYS A 137 6.96 8.82 -7.90
CA CYS A 137 5.67 8.68 -8.55
C CYS A 137 4.63 8.00 -7.63
N GLN A 138 5.04 6.96 -6.90
CA GLN A 138 4.18 6.29 -5.91
C GLN A 138 3.72 7.25 -4.82
N LEU A 139 4.63 8.06 -4.28
CA LEU A 139 4.31 9.04 -3.24
C LEU A 139 3.30 10.09 -3.74
N LEU A 140 3.52 10.61 -4.95
CA LEU A 140 2.60 11.58 -5.57
C LEU A 140 1.20 10.98 -5.77
N VAL A 141 1.11 9.79 -6.38
CA VAL A 141 -0.15 9.12 -6.65
C VAL A 141 -0.87 8.74 -5.37
N ALA A 142 -0.15 8.22 -4.36
CA ALA A 142 -0.74 7.90 -3.06
C ALA A 142 -1.33 9.14 -2.39
N TYR A 143 -0.63 10.27 -2.41
CA TYR A 143 -1.14 11.51 -1.86
C TYR A 143 -2.38 12.04 -2.62
N LEU A 144 -2.41 11.90 -3.94
CA LEU A 144 -3.61 12.25 -4.72
C LEU A 144 -4.81 11.35 -4.36
N ILE A 145 -4.59 10.06 -4.16
CA ILE A 145 -5.63 9.11 -3.72
C ILE A 145 -6.21 9.53 -2.36
N GLU A 146 -5.35 9.90 -1.40
CA GLU A 146 -5.77 10.40 -0.09
C GLU A 146 -6.53 11.74 -0.19
N LEU A 147 -6.04 12.69 -0.98
CA LEU A 147 -6.68 14.01 -1.16
C LEU A 147 -8.09 13.90 -1.74
N PHE A 148 -8.29 13.01 -2.69
CA PHE A 148 -9.59 12.83 -3.34
C PHE A 148 -10.46 11.76 -2.67
N GLY A 149 -9.91 10.95 -1.75
CA GLY A 149 -10.61 9.84 -1.13
C GLY A 149 -10.97 8.73 -2.11
N TRP A 150 -10.12 8.49 -3.13
CA TRP A 150 -10.39 7.48 -4.13
C TRP A 150 -10.27 6.06 -3.56
N PHE A 151 -10.97 5.12 -4.20
CA PHE A 151 -10.93 3.68 -3.88
C PHE A 151 -11.36 3.32 -2.45
N GLY A 152 -12.09 4.22 -1.75
CA GLY A 152 -12.54 4.00 -0.37
C GLY A 152 -11.50 4.38 0.69
N VAL A 153 -10.41 5.04 0.30
CA VAL A 153 -9.44 5.62 1.23
C VAL A 153 -10.06 6.83 1.92
N GLU A 154 -9.78 7.01 3.22
CA GLU A 154 -10.26 8.18 3.96
C GLU A 154 -9.64 9.45 3.38
N LYS A 155 -10.51 10.44 3.08
CA LYS A 155 -10.08 11.71 2.52
C LYS A 155 -9.33 12.52 3.57
N VAL A 156 -8.17 13.03 3.19
CA VAL A 156 -7.38 13.96 4.03
C VAL A 156 -7.40 15.36 3.46
N ASP A 157 -7.19 16.35 4.31
CA ASP A 157 -7.05 17.73 3.89
C ASP A 157 -5.69 17.97 3.24
N PHE A 158 -5.63 19.00 2.40
CA PHE A 158 -4.38 19.39 1.75
C PHE A 158 -3.37 19.95 2.76
N GLU A 159 -2.16 19.41 2.75
CA GLU A 159 -1.06 19.85 3.61
C GLU A 159 0.15 20.29 2.80
N TRP A 160 0.59 21.52 3.00
CA TRP A 160 1.79 22.07 2.37
C TRP A 160 3.06 21.28 2.67
N SER A 161 3.17 20.71 3.88
CA SER A 161 4.29 19.87 4.30
C SER A 161 4.47 18.64 3.39
N LYS A 162 3.39 17.99 3.01
CA LYS A 162 3.40 16.83 2.10
C LYS A 162 3.84 17.23 0.69
N LEU A 163 3.33 18.36 0.18
CA LEU A 163 3.75 18.88 -1.12
C LEU A 163 5.23 19.24 -1.14
N ILE A 164 5.72 19.92 -0.11
CA ILE A 164 7.15 20.27 0.04
C ILE A 164 8.00 18.97 0.07
N GLY A 165 7.57 17.94 0.80
CA GLY A 165 8.25 16.65 0.85
C GLY A 165 8.38 16.00 -0.54
N ILE A 166 7.33 16.05 -1.36
CA ILE A 166 7.35 15.55 -2.75
C ILE A 166 8.36 16.38 -3.59
N VAL A 167 8.33 17.70 -3.49
CA VAL A 167 9.26 18.58 -4.23
C VAL A 167 10.72 18.31 -3.83
N VAL A 168 11.00 18.17 -2.54
CA VAL A 168 12.34 17.81 -2.03
C VAL A 168 12.79 16.45 -2.57
N SER A 169 11.89 15.47 -2.66
CA SER A 169 12.19 14.17 -3.24
C SER A 169 12.56 14.25 -4.72
N ILE A 170 11.86 15.10 -5.49
CA ILE A 170 12.19 15.38 -6.91
C ILE A 170 13.54 16.04 -7.04
N VAL A 171 13.86 17.03 -6.20
CA VAL A 171 15.16 17.69 -6.18
C VAL A 171 16.25 16.67 -5.84
N GLY A 172 16.04 15.83 -4.84
CA GLY A 172 16.95 14.73 -4.49
C GLY A 172 17.20 13.77 -5.66
N PHE A 173 16.18 13.45 -6.44
CA PHE A 173 16.33 12.64 -7.66
C PHE A 173 17.18 13.33 -8.72
N ILE A 174 16.96 14.63 -8.96
CA ILE A 174 17.74 15.40 -9.92
C ILE A 174 19.23 15.41 -9.52
N ILE A 175 19.50 15.64 -8.24
CA ILE A 175 20.87 15.61 -7.69
C ILE A 175 21.48 14.21 -7.84
N PHE A 176 20.75 13.17 -7.50
CA PHE A 176 21.21 11.78 -7.60
C PHE A 176 21.49 11.35 -9.05
N LYS A 177 20.66 11.84 -10.00
CA LYS A 177 20.84 11.55 -11.43
C LYS A 177 22.00 12.31 -12.06
N TRP A 178 22.45 13.41 -11.44
CA TRP A 178 23.49 14.31 -11.99
C TRP A 178 24.82 13.57 -12.05
N GLU A 179 25.13 13.02 -13.21
CA GLU A 179 26.47 12.51 -13.54
C GLU A 179 27.32 13.65 -14.05
N LYS A 180 28.56 13.79 -13.50
CA LYS A 180 29.59 14.66 -14.07
C LYS A 180 30.20 14.02 -15.29
#